data_64f2793f29ed14765bc315673482f0c6
#
_entry.id   64f2793f29ed14765bc315673482f0c6
#
_cell.length_a   1.000
_cell.length_b   1.000
_cell.length_c   1.000
_cell.angle_alpha   90.00
_cell.angle_beta   90.00
_cell.angle_gamma   90.00
#
_symmetry.space_group_name_H-M   'P 1'
#
loop_
_entity.id
_entity.type
_entity.pdbx_description
1 polymer ?
#
loop_
_entity_poly.entity_id
_entity_poly.type
_entity_poly.pdbx_seq_one_letter_code
_entity_poly.pdbx_strand_id
1 'polypeptide(L)'
;MAATSLVAATASPAAADLQPREDEWWFSAWDVQKSVWPLSKGSGVRVALLDSGVDAAIPELSGAVLEGTDTAGGKTDGRKDMDIFEDGHGTSLAVMIAGRGGGNSGYVGIAPEAKILPVHVTVGDVPGSPVGITAALTNGIRFAVDKGAKVINLSIGAGADGIPHQCPDKLLDTIGYAIKKDVVIVASAGNSGTTINSPEAPGSCPGVLAVGGIESDLRPWEKTQRQPYVALAAPASGSVFVGRGDKIYRSTPGTSASAALVSGAVALVRARNPSMSGRTVVQRLLATALPINKPIPDEATGYGAIRIARAMDPAKYPVPDDAPNPVYDRFDQLQGAAHNATAAPAAQTTHADRSGSGISPAVYAAIAGVAALIISGLVLLWRRTRHGRPVG
;
A
#
# COMPACT_ATOMS: atom_id res chain seq x y z
N MET A 1 21.34 60.79 -6.18
CA MET A 1 22.16 59.58 -5.99
C MET A 1 21.22 58.42 -5.86
N ALA A 2 21.08 57.59 -6.90
CA ALA A 2 20.22 56.42 -6.88
C ALA A 2 21.07 55.21 -6.45
N ALA A 3 20.69 54.57 -5.35
CA ALA A 3 21.33 53.39 -4.86
C ALA A 3 20.78 52.14 -5.58
N THR A 4 21.59 51.53 -6.41
CA THR A 4 21.22 50.28 -7.12
C THR A 4 21.52 49.12 -6.14
N SER A 5 20.46 48.50 -5.62
CA SER A 5 20.56 47.30 -4.80
C SER A 5 20.88 46.10 -5.67
N LEU A 6 22.07 45.54 -5.55
CA LEU A 6 22.48 44.30 -6.17
C LEU A 6 21.83 43.13 -5.38
N VAL A 7 20.84 42.48 -5.97
CA VAL A 7 20.29 41.22 -5.45
C VAL A 7 21.28 40.12 -5.83
N ALA A 8 22.04 39.63 -4.87
CA ALA A 8 22.87 38.44 -5.05
C ALA A 8 21.96 37.21 -5.20
N ALA A 9 21.90 36.65 -6.40
CA ALA A 9 21.31 35.36 -6.63
C ALA A 9 22.19 34.30 -5.93
N THR A 10 21.73 33.75 -4.83
CA THR A 10 22.35 32.58 -4.21
C THR A 10 22.20 31.41 -5.16
N ALA A 11 23.29 31.01 -5.81
CA ALA A 11 23.33 29.77 -6.57
C ALA A 11 22.95 28.62 -5.64
N SER A 12 21.89 27.88 -5.99
CA SER A 12 21.60 26.60 -5.34
C SER A 12 22.86 25.74 -5.41
N PRO A 13 23.22 25.02 -4.33
CA PRO A 13 24.35 24.12 -4.39
C PRO A 13 24.13 23.17 -5.56
N ALA A 14 25.15 23.00 -6.39
CA ALA A 14 25.16 22.04 -7.49
C ALA A 14 24.65 20.71 -6.95
N ALA A 15 23.64 20.12 -7.61
CA ALA A 15 23.14 18.82 -7.23
C ALA A 15 24.34 17.86 -7.19
N ALA A 16 24.69 17.40 -5.99
CA ALA A 16 25.72 16.39 -5.83
C ALA A 16 25.40 15.23 -6.78
N ASP A 17 26.41 14.72 -7.48
CA ASP A 17 26.25 13.58 -8.35
C ASP A 17 25.89 12.37 -7.47
N LEU A 18 24.59 12.08 -7.39
CA LEU A 18 24.07 11.03 -6.52
C LEU A 18 24.55 9.68 -7.05
N GLN A 19 25.33 8.99 -6.22
CA GLN A 19 25.86 7.67 -6.55
C GLN A 19 25.11 6.62 -5.72
N PRO A 20 24.25 5.80 -6.37
CA PRO A 20 23.62 4.67 -5.69
C PRO A 20 24.68 3.67 -5.21
N ARG A 21 24.37 2.96 -4.14
CA ARG A 21 25.20 1.89 -3.61
C ARG A 21 25.16 0.68 -4.55
N GLU A 22 26.18 -0.15 -4.52
CA GLU A 22 26.24 -1.36 -5.34
C GLU A 22 25.11 -2.36 -5.00
N ASP A 23 24.68 -2.41 -3.75
CA ASP A 23 23.61 -3.28 -3.28
C ASP A 23 22.18 -2.74 -3.62
N GLU A 24 22.08 -1.52 -4.12
CA GLU A 24 20.87 -0.98 -4.75
C GLU A 24 20.78 -1.44 -6.23
N TRP A 25 20.80 -2.76 -6.44
CA TRP A 25 20.94 -3.40 -7.76
C TRP A 25 19.92 -2.92 -8.82
N TRP A 26 18.76 -2.43 -8.40
CA TRP A 26 17.71 -1.91 -9.29
C TRP A 26 18.14 -0.65 -10.05
N PHE A 27 19.08 0.12 -9.53
CA PHE A 27 19.61 1.26 -10.28
C PHE A 27 20.29 0.84 -11.57
N SER A 28 21.08 -0.23 -11.52
CA SER A 28 21.70 -0.82 -12.69
C SER A 28 20.67 -1.54 -13.57
N ALA A 29 19.79 -2.35 -12.97
CA ALA A 29 18.79 -3.13 -13.70
C ALA A 29 17.80 -2.26 -14.49
N TRP A 30 17.47 -1.09 -13.97
CA TRP A 30 16.56 -0.13 -14.63
C TRP A 30 17.28 0.99 -15.36
N ASP A 31 18.63 0.97 -15.36
CA ASP A 31 19.48 2.01 -15.99
C ASP A 31 19.07 3.42 -15.52
N VAL A 32 18.85 3.56 -14.19
CA VAL A 32 18.19 4.74 -13.61
C VAL A 32 18.97 6.02 -13.89
N GLN A 33 20.28 6.01 -13.65
CA GLN A 33 21.13 7.19 -13.79
C GLN A 33 21.23 7.68 -15.25
N LYS A 34 21.18 6.76 -16.23
CA LYS A 34 21.33 7.10 -17.66
C LYS A 34 20.00 7.28 -18.38
N SER A 35 18.96 6.52 -18.00
CA SER A 35 17.72 6.46 -18.76
C SER A 35 16.50 7.07 -18.04
N VAL A 36 16.54 7.21 -16.70
CA VAL A 36 15.41 7.71 -15.90
C VAL A 36 15.68 9.12 -15.38
N TRP A 37 16.76 9.33 -14.65
CA TRP A 37 17.06 10.61 -14.01
C TRP A 37 17.32 11.78 -14.97
N PRO A 38 17.84 11.60 -16.19
CA PRO A 38 17.86 12.68 -17.18
C PRO A 38 16.46 13.17 -17.58
N LEU A 39 15.42 12.34 -17.42
CA LEU A 39 14.04 12.71 -17.69
C LEU A 39 13.36 13.36 -16.49
N SER A 40 13.59 12.83 -15.29
CA SER A 40 13.07 13.38 -14.02
C SER A 40 13.71 12.69 -12.82
N LYS A 41 13.84 13.43 -11.71
CA LYS A 41 14.18 12.93 -10.37
C LYS A 41 13.02 13.07 -9.37
N GLY A 42 11.79 13.33 -9.85
CA GLY A 42 10.58 13.40 -9.04
C GLY A 42 10.23 14.79 -8.49
N SER A 43 10.89 15.85 -8.98
CA SER A 43 10.68 17.22 -8.50
C SER A 43 9.20 17.66 -8.60
N GLY A 44 8.72 18.36 -7.58
CA GLY A 44 7.35 18.87 -7.51
C GLY A 44 6.29 17.84 -7.10
N VAL A 45 6.63 16.57 -6.94
CA VAL A 45 5.69 15.52 -6.54
C VAL A 45 5.78 15.23 -5.04
N ARG A 46 4.62 15.15 -4.39
CA ARG A 46 4.47 14.68 -3.01
C ARG A 46 4.05 13.22 -3.01
N VAL A 47 4.82 12.38 -2.33
CA VAL A 47 4.49 10.98 -2.04
C VAL A 47 4.10 10.92 -0.57
N ALA A 48 2.83 10.63 -0.30
CA ALA A 48 2.42 10.36 1.08
C ALA A 48 2.83 8.93 1.45
N LEU A 49 3.50 8.79 2.56
CA LEU A 49 3.90 7.51 3.13
C LEU A 49 3.07 7.26 4.39
N LEU A 50 2.10 6.36 4.29
CA LEU A 50 1.23 5.94 5.39
C LEU A 50 1.85 4.70 6.02
N ASP A 51 2.54 4.89 7.14
CA ASP A 51 3.36 3.85 7.77
C ASP A 51 3.57 4.14 9.27
N SER A 52 4.66 3.69 9.85
CA SER A 52 5.07 3.94 11.24
C SER A 52 5.53 5.37 11.54
N GLY A 53 5.47 6.28 10.57
CA GLY A 53 6.11 7.59 10.60
C GLY A 53 7.48 7.55 9.94
N VAL A 54 8.22 8.69 9.97
CA VAL A 54 9.52 8.83 9.31
C VAL A 54 10.47 9.60 10.23
N ASP A 55 11.64 9.07 10.51
CA ASP A 55 12.70 9.85 11.16
C ASP A 55 13.27 10.89 10.19
N ALA A 56 12.74 12.10 10.25
CA ALA A 56 13.12 13.17 9.36
C ALA A 56 14.50 13.78 9.69
N ALA A 57 15.12 13.34 10.76
CA ALA A 57 16.42 13.88 11.21
C ALA A 57 17.62 13.18 10.57
N ILE A 58 17.43 12.02 9.93
CA ILE A 58 18.53 11.30 9.29
C ILE A 58 19.07 12.07 8.06
N PRO A 59 20.39 12.04 7.82
CA PRO A 59 21.01 12.80 6.73
C PRO A 59 20.47 12.47 5.34
N GLU A 60 20.16 11.20 5.06
CA GLU A 60 19.64 10.75 3.78
C GLU A 60 18.29 11.40 3.40
N LEU A 61 17.54 11.84 4.39
CA LEU A 61 16.23 12.48 4.18
C LEU A 61 16.28 14.01 4.37
N SER A 62 17.48 14.61 4.48
CA SER A 62 17.63 16.05 4.67
C SER A 62 16.83 16.85 3.65
N GLY A 63 15.87 17.66 4.15
CA GLY A 63 15.00 18.48 3.33
C GLY A 63 14.03 17.70 2.41
N ALA A 64 13.92 16.37 2.52
CA ALA A 64 12.97 15.57 1.75
C ALA A 64 11.59 15.45 2.43
N VAL A 65 11.55 15.46 3.77
CA VAL A 65 10.36 15.16 4.56
C VAL A 65 9.59 16.43 4.92
N LEU A 66 8.31 16.45 4.59
CA LEU A 66 7.37 17.52 4.92
C LEU A 66 6.79 17.29 6.33
N GLU A 67 6.12 18.31 6.85
CA GLU A 67 5.24 18.15 8.01
C GLU A 67 4.00 17.36 7.60
N GLY A 68 3.75 16.26 8.29
CA GLY A 68 2.64 15.34 8.04
C GLY A 68 1.65 15.30 9.20
N THR A 69 1.26 14.09 9.63
CA THR A 69 0.27 13.91 10.71
C THR A 69 0.36 12.52 11.32
N ASP A 70 -0.38 12.35 12.40
CA ASP A 70 -0.60 11.07 13.08
C ASP A 70 -2.11 10.78 13.12
N THR A 71 -2.54 9.71 12.51
CA THR A 71 -3.94 9.25 12.48
C THR A 71 -4.17 7.97 13.27
N ALA A 72 -3.13 7.45 13.91
CA ALA A 72 -3.18 6.31 14.81
C ALA A 72 -3.59 6.67 16.24
N GLY A 73 -3.87 7.96 16.51
CA GLY A 73 -4.30 8.45 17.80
C GLY A 73 -3.21 9.15 18.63
N GLY A 74 -2.02 9.27 18.09
CA GLY A 74 -0.94 10.09 18.64
C GLY A 74 -1.10 11.59 18.32
N LYS A 75 -0.09 12.37 18.68
CA LYS A 75 -0.06 13.82 18.47
C LYS A 75 1.21 14.27 17.73
N THR A 76 1.80 13.36 16.93
CA THR A 76 2.99 13.67 16.16
C THR A 76 2.61 14.27 14.79
N ASP A 77 3.57 14.92 14.16
CA ASP A 77 3.46 15.41 12.78
C ASP A 77 3.96 14.38 11.75
N GLY A 78 4.08 13.11 12.15
CA GLY A 78 4.57 12.03 11.32
C GLY A 78 6.09 12.01 11.10
N ARG A 79 6.84 13.05 11.50
CA ARG A 79 8.30 13.13 11.34
C ARG A 79 9.10 12.43 12.43
N LYS A 80 8.44 11.56 13.17
CA LYS A 80 9.04 10.62 14.09
C LYS A 80 8.58 9.22 13.74
N ASP A 81 9.52 8.32 13.52
CA ASP A 81 9.20 6.92 13.26
C ASP A 81 8.86 6.21 14.58
N MET A 82 7.69 5.65 14.65
CA MET A 82 7.12 4.98 15.83
C MET A 82 7.12 3.45 15.70
N ASP A 83 7.92 2.91 14.76
CA ASP A 83 8.05 1.46 14.60
C ASP A 83 8.48 0.79 15.91
N ILE A 84 7.73 -0.22 16.32
CA ILE A 84 7.98 -0.96 17.56
C ILE A 84 9.18 -1.90 17.47
N PHE A 85 9.54 -2.34 16.27
CA PHE A 85 10.69 -3.23 16.03
C PHE A 85 12.03 -2.48 16.00
N GLU A 86 12.02 -1.17 16.29
CA GLU A 86 13.18 -0.29 16.37
C GLU A 86 13.94 -0.06 15.05
N ASP A 87 13.63 -0.80 14.00
CA ASP A 87 14.31 -0.69 12.71
C ASP A 87 13.90 0.56 11.94
N GLY A 88 12.68 1.08 12.18
CA GLY A 88 12.17 2.25 11.49
C GLY A 88 11.69 1.93 10.08
N HIS A 89 10.63 1.12 9.98
CA HIS A 89 10.07 0.65 8.72
C HIS A 89 9.70 1.82 7.80
N GLY A 90 8.92 2.79 8.27
CA GLY A 90 8.55 3.96 7.47
C GLY A 90 9.75 4.81 7.05
N THR A 91 10.77 4.94 7.90
CA THR A 91 12.02 5.64 7.57
C THR A 91 12.73 4.95 6.42
N SER A 92 12.87 3.63 6.48
CA SER A 92 13.52 2.84 5.42
C SER A 92 12.83 3.01 4.08
N LEU A 93 11.50 2.97 4.05
CA LEU A 93 10.72 3.17 2.83
C LEU A 93 10.82 4.61 2.30
N ALA A 94 10.84 5.61 3.20
CA ALA A 94 11.06 7.00 2.80
C ALA A 94 12.41 7.20 2.12
N VAL A 95 13.47 6.56 2.63
CA VAL A 95 14.81 6.57 2.03
C VAL A 95 14.80 5.90 0.67
N MET A 96 14.14 4.74 0.50
CA MET A 96 14.01 4.07 -0.81
C MET A 96 13.28 4.92 -1.84
N ILE A 97 12.31 5.72 -1.42
CA ILE A 97 11.57 6.62 -2.32
C ILE A 97 12.39 7.85 -2.66
N ALA A 98 12.90 8.58 -1.64
CA ALA A 98 13.40 9.94 -1.78
C ALA A 98 14.72 10.22 -1.06
N GLY A 99 15.50 9.21 -0.75
CA GLY A 99 16.84 9.35 -0.17
C GLY A 99 17.75 10.17 -1.09
N ARG A 100 18.59 11.02 -0.48
CA ARG A 100 19.43 11.99 -1.18
C ARG A 100 20.92 11.70 -1.07
N GLY A 101 21.24 10.49 -0.65
CA GLY A 101 22.61 10.18 -0.26
C GLY A 101 23.00 10.93 1.02
N GLY A 102 24.22 10.79 1.45
CA GLY A 102 24.68 11.38 2.70
C GLY A 102 24.64 10.36 3.84
N GLY A 103 24.85 10.85 5.07
CA GLY A 103 24.95 9.97 6.24
C GLY A 103 26.04 8.92 6.12
N ASN A 104 25.92 7.89 6.96
CA ASN A 104 26.85 6.77 6.94
C ASN A 104 26.55 5.76 5.84
N SER A 105 25.32 5.76 5.33
CA SER A 105 24.86 4.76 4.36
C SER A 105 25.12 5.17 2.92
N GLY A 106 25.02 6.46 2.60
CA GLY A 106 25.04 6.97 1.24
C GLY A 106 23.83 6.52 0.40
N TYR A 107 22.76 6.01 1.02
CA TYR A 107 21.61 5.43 0.33
C TYR A 107 20.84 6.47 -0.48
N VAL A 108 20.47 6.13 -1.71
CA VAL A 108 19.80 7.03 -2.64
C VAL A 108 18.42 6.46 -3.02
N GLY A 109 17.39 7.26 -2.87
CA GLY A 109 16.04 6.88 -3.31
C GLY A 109 15.87 6.98 -4.81
N ILE A 110 14.91 6.23 -5.32
CA ILE A 110 14.64 6.19 -6.77
C ILE A 110 14.16 7.55 -7.32
N ALA A 111 13.50 8.38 -6.51
CA ALA A 111 12.97 9.71 -6.83
C ALA A 111 13.50 10.77 -5.84
N PRO A 112 14.82 11.10 -5.83
CA PRO A 112 15.48 11.87 -4.77
C PRO A 112 15.03 13.34 -4.68
N GLU A 113 14.31 13.87 -5.67
CA GLU A 113 13.75 15.23 -5.64
C GLU A 113 12.26 15.26 -5.25
N ALA A 114 11.62 14.08 -5.08
CA ALA A 114 10.28 13.99 -4.53
C ALA A 114 10.26 14.44 -3.06
N LYS A 115 9.08 14.78 -2.55
CA LYS A 115 8.85 15.11 -1.14
C LYS A 115 8.03 14.03 -0.49
N ILE A 116 8.44 13.59 0.68
CA ILE A 116 7.71 12.65 1.53
C ILE A 116 6.76 13.42 2.42
N LEU A 117 5.48 13.07 2.40
CA LEU A 117 4.47 13.51 3.35
C LEU A 117 4.20 12.34 4.32
N PRO A 118 4.81 12.33 5.50
CA PRO A 118 4.69 11.21 6.42
C PRO A 118 3.34 11.23 7.12
N VAL A 119 2.69 10.06 7.19
CA VAL A 119 1.44 9.87 7.93
C VAL A 119 1.59 8.64 8.80
N HIS A 120 1.66 8.84 10.11
CA HIS A 120 1.68 7.73 11.05
C HIS A 120 0.29 7.10 11.15
N VAL A 121 0.17 5.83 10.79
CA VAL A 121 -1.08 5.06 10.76
C VAL A 121 -1.00 3.76 11.56
N THR A 122 0.19 3.28 11.86
CA THR A 122 0.41 2.04 12.61
C THR A 122 0.89 2.36 14.02
N VAL A 123 0.14 1.94 14.96
CA VAL A 123 0.62 1.69 16.30
C VAL A 123 0.81 0.19 16.34
N GLY A 124 1.99 -0.36 16.20
CA GLY A 124 2.15 -1.81 16.38
C GLY A 124 1.15 -2.36 17.38
N ASP A 125 1.04 -3.62 17.62
CA ASP A 125 0.07 -4.26 18.53
C ASP A 125 0.10 -3.68 19.95
N VAL A 126 -0.20 -2.38 20.09
CA VAL A 126 -0.44 -1.76 21.38
C VAL A 126 -1.87 -2.07 21.74
N PRO A 127 -2.11 -3.05 22.64
CA PRO A 127 -3.43 -3.30 23.15
C PRO A 127 -4.02 -1.99 23.70
N GLY A 128 -5.17 -1.59 23.17
CA GLY A 128 -5.82 -0.36 23.61
C GLY A 128 -5.58 0.88 22.74
N SER A 129 -5.02 0.75 21.52
CA SER A 129 -5.04 1.85 20.55
C SER A 129 -6.47 2.40 20.41
N PRO A 130 -6.68 3.71 20.60
CA PRO A 130 -8.02 4.31 20.52
C PRO A 130 -8.56 4.34 19.08
N VAL A 131 -7.72 4.09 18.08
CA VAL A 131 -8.08 4.16 16.66
C VAL A 131 -7.73 2.85 15.99
N GLY A 132 -8.73 2.16 15.45
CA GLY A 132 -8.51 0.95 14.66
C GLY A 132 -7.80 1.27 13.34
N ILE A 133 -6.99 0.33 12.84
CA ILE A 133 -6.17 0.51 11.63
C ILE A 133 -6.97 0.99 10.40
N THR A 134 -8.17 0.48 10.18
CA THR A 134 -9.03 0.93 9.06
C THR A 134 -9.38 2.42 9.17
N ALA A 135 -9.66 2.92 10.36
CA ALA A 135 -9.96 4.33 10.58
C ALA A 135 -8.70 5.18 10.41
N ALA A 136 -7.56 4.72 10.92
CA ALA A 136 -6.28 5.40 10.74
C ALA A 136 -5.92 5.54 9.25
N LEU A 137 -6.04 4.45 8.49
CA LEU A 137 -5.81 4.45 7.04
C LEU A 137 -6.78 5.39 6.29
N THR A 138 -8.07 5.32 6.61
CA THR A 138 -9.10 6.18 6.01
C THR A 138 -8.79 7.66 6.24
N ASN A 139 -8.49 8.04 7.48
CA ASN A 139 -8.14 9.42 7.83
C ASN A 139 -6.81 9.85 7.19
N GLY A 140 -5.81 8.95 7.18
CA GLY A 140 -4.51 9.21 6.58
C GLY A 140 -4.58 9.43 5.07
N ILE A 141 -5.34 8.62 4.34
CA ILE A 141 -5.56 8.79 2.90
C ILE A 141 -6.25 10.14 2.62
N ARG A 142 -7.30 10.49 3.35
CA ARG A 142 -7.98 11.79 3.20
C ARG A 142 -7.02 12.95 3.44
N PHE A 143 -6.27 12.91 4.55
CA PHE A 143 -5.25 13.92 4.84
C PHE A 143 -4.23 14.05 3.71
N ALA A 144 -3.70 12.92 3.22
CA ALA A 144 -2.71 12.91 2.15
C ALA A 144 -3.25 13.57 0.86
N VAL A 145 -4.47 13.22 0.46
CA VAL A 145 -5.15 13.81 -0.70
C VAL A 145 -5.35 15.31 -0.52
N ASP A 146 -5.85 15.74 0.64
CA ASP A 146 -6.12 17.15 0.94
C ASP A 146 -4.83 17.98 1.03
N LYS A 147 -3.71 17.37 1.39
CA LYS A 147 -2.36 17.97 1.36
C LYS A 147 -1.70 17.91 -0.02
N GLY A 148 -2.42 17.46 -1.04
CA GLY A 148 -1.97 17.48 -2.44
C GLY A 148 -0.95 16.43 -2.79
N ALA A 149 -0.93 15.29 -2.09
CA ALA A 149 -0.17 14.12 -2.52
C ALA A 149 -0.67 13.67 -3.90
N LYS A 150 0.25 13.23 -4.75
CA LYS A 150 -0.04 12.63 -6.05
C LYS A 150 0.12 11.12 -6.04
N VAL A 151 0.81 10.62 -5.04
CA VAL A 151 1.05 9.20 -4.80
C VAL A 151 0.85 8.95 -3.31
N ILE A 152 0.22 7.83 -2.98
CA ILE A 152 0.12 7.32 -1.61
C ILE A 152 0.76 5.93 -1.60
N ASN A 153 1.74 5.72 -0.72
CA ASN A 153 2.34 4.42 -0.46
C ASN A 153 1.71 3.80 0.79
N LEU A 154 1.29 2.54 0.66
CA LEU A 154 0.72 1.70 1.73
C LEU A 154 1.52 0.38 1.81
N SER A 155 2.67 0.42 2.47
CA SER A 155 3.50 -0.77 2.69
C SER A 155 3.07 -1.54 3.94
N ILE A 156 1.77 -1.71 4.10
CA ILE A 156 1.11 -2.34 5.24
C ILE A 156 0.22 -3.46 4.71
N GLY A 157 0.16 -4.58 5.41
CA GLY A 157 -0.63 -5.73 5.00
C GLY A 157 -1.09 -6.58 6.19
N ALA A 158 -1.88 -7.63 5.94
CA ALA A 158 -2.28 -8.59 6.95
C ALA A 158 -1.04 -9.27 7.55
N GLY A 159 -0.97 -9.24 8.84
CA GLY A 159 0.19 -9.60 9.65
C GLY A 159 0.36 -8.57 10.76
N ALA A 160 -0.05 -7.32 10.54
CA ALA A 160 -0.40 -6.40 11.61
C ALA A 160 -1.82 -6.78 12.08
N ASP A 161 -1.96 -7.16 13.33
CA ASP A 161 -3.24 -7.56 13.90
C ASP A 161 -4.31 -6.49 13.64
N GLY A 162 -5.42 -6.91 13.04
CA GLY A 162 -6.58 -6.06 12.78
C GLY A 162 -6.73 -5.51 11.36
N ILE A 163 -5.81 -5.79 10.43
CA ILE A 163 -6.03 -5.44 9.01
C ILE A 163 -6.93 -6.51 8.37
N PRO A 164 -8.07 -6.12 7.79
CA PRO A 164 -9.01 -7.06 7.18
C PRO A 164 -8.41 -7.77 5.95
N HIS A 165 -8.77 -9.04 5.76
CA HIS A 165 -8.46 -9.78 4.52
C HIS A 165 -9.22 -9.24 3.31
N GLN A 166 -10.38 -8.62 3.52
CA GLN A 166 -11.20 -8.00 2.47
C GLN A 166 -11.16 -6.48 2.60
N CYS A 167 -11.37 -5.80 1.48
CA CYS A 167 -11.42 -4.33 1.48
C CYS A 167 -12.64 -3.82 2.25
N PRO A 168 -12.47 -3.11 3.38
CA PRO A 168 -13.60 -2.54 4.10
C PRO A 168 -14.29 -1.44 3.28
N ASP A 169 -15.62 -1.32 3.36
CA ASP A 169 -16.40 -0.34 2.60
C ASP A 169 -15.89 1.10 2.80
N LYS A 170 -15.63 1.50 4.04
CA LYS A 170 -15.10 2.83 4.35
C LYS A 170 -13.72 3.10 3.71
N LEU A 171 -12.89 2.08 3.61
CA LEU A 171 -11.60 2.19 2.94
C LEU A 171 -11.79 2.30 1.44
N LEU A 172 -12.69 1.50 0.86
CA LEU A 172 -13.05 1.54 -0.57
C LEU A 172 -13.60 2.90 -0.98
N ASP A 173 -14.50 3.49 -0.19
CA ASP A 173 -15.02 4.86 -0.40
C ASP A 173 -13.91 5.90 -0.40
N THR A 174 -12.93 5.74 0.50
CA THR A 174 -11.80 6.67 0.61
C THR A 174 -10.80 6.49 -0.52
N ILE A 175 -10.60 5.26 -1.00
CA ILE A 175 -9.85 4.99 -2.24
C ILE A 175 -10.54 5.68 -3.41
N GLY A 176 -11.87 5.59 -3.51
CA GLY A 176 -12.66 6.30 -4.51
C GLY A 176 -12.49 7.83 -4.44
N TYR A 177 -12.41 8.39 -3.24
CA TYR A 177 -12.09 9.81 -3.07
C TYR A 177 -10.70 10.16 -3.62
N ALA A 178 -9.68 9.36 -3.32
CA ALA A 178 -8.32 9.56 -3.83
C ALA A 178 -8.26 9.46 -5.37
N ILE A 179 -8.94 8.49 -5.97
CA ILE A 179 -9.03 8.32 -7.44
C ILE A 179 -9.67 9.56 -8.09
N LYS A 180 -10.79 10.06 -7.55
CA LYS A 180 -11.46 11.27 -8.03
C LYS A 180 -10.59 12.52 -7.93
N LYS A 181 -9.61 12.55 -7.02
CA LYS A 181 -8.62 13.62 -6.84
C LYS A 181 -7.32 13.36 -7.60
N ASP A 182 -7.32 12.39 -8.50
CA ASP A 182 -6.19 12.05 -9.36
C ASP A 182 -4.94 11.62 -8.58
N VAL A 183 -5.13 10.85 -7.50
CA VAL A 183 -4.07 10.29 -6.67
C VAL A 183 -3.93 8.81 -6.95
N VAL A 184 -2.71 8.34 -7.17
CA VAL A 184 -2.39 6.91 -7.31
C VAL A 184 -2.09 6.32 -5.94
N ILE A 185 -2.77 5.25 -5.58
CA ILE A 185 -2.49 4.48 -4.37
C ILE A 185 -1.71 3.23 -4.75
N VAL A 186 -0.55 3.06 -4.16
CA VAL A 186 0.35 1.90 -4.34
C VAL A 186 0.42 1.14 -3.02
N ALA A 187 0.26 -0.17 -3.06
CA ALA A 187 0.39 -1.00 -1.86
C ALA A 187 1.25 -2.24 -2.09
N SER A 188 1.83 -2.76 -1.01
CA SER A 188 2.44 -4.07 -1.00
C SER A 188 1.40 -5.16 -1.28
N ALA A 189 1.78 -6.19 -2.04
CA ALA A 189 0.90 -7.33 -2.31
C ALA A 189 0.72 -8.24 -1.09
N GLY A 190 1.70 -8.25 -0.18
CA GLY A 190 1.77 -9.12 0.99
C GLY A 190 2.94 -10.11 0.91
N ASN A 191 3.28 -10.70 2.06
CA ASN A 191 4.48 -11.50 2.28
C ASN A 191 4.19 -12.95 2.73
N SER A 192 2.94 -13.42 2.54
CA SER A 192 2.51 -14.75 3.01
C SER A 192 2.34 -15.78 1.89
N GLY A 193 2.95 -15.54 0.72
CA GLY A 193 2.80 -16.39 -0.47
C GLY A 193 3.22 -17.84 -0.30
N THR A 194 4.11 -18.16 0.65
CA THR A 194 4.52 -19.54 1.00
C THR A 194 3.76 -20.13 2.17
N THR A 195 2.82 -19.37 2.77
CA THR A 195 2.05 -19.80 3.94
C THR A 195 0.55 -19.74 3.66
N ILE A 196 -0.15 -18.77 4.22
CA ILE A 196 -1.62 -18.65 4.10
C ILE A 196 -2.03 -18.17 2.70
N ASN A 197 -1.25 -17.32 2.08
CA ASN A 197 -1.50 -16.73 0.75
C ASN A 197 -2.94 -16.21 0.56
N SER A 198 -3.56 -15.66 1.60
CA SER A 198 -4.91 -15.08 1.51
C SER A 198 -4.87 -13.62 1.07
N PRO A 199 -5.91 -13.11 0.42
CA PRO A 199 -5.98 -11.69 0.04
C PRO A 199 -5.76 -10.77 1.24
N GLU A 200 -5.00 -9.69 1.05
CA GLU A 200 -4.65 -8.75 2.11
C GLU A 200 -5.01 -7.31 1.70
N ALA A 201 -5.82 -6.62 2.51
CA ALA A 201 -6.03 -5.19 2.34
C ALA A 201 -4.81 -4.43 2.91
N PRO A 202 -4.46 -3.24 2.36
CA PRO A 202 -5.15 -2.53 1.29
C PRO A 202 -4.80 -3.00 -0.13
N GLY A 203 -3.80 -3.87 -0.33
CA GLY A 203 -3.37 -4.35 -1.65
C GLY A 203 -4.50 -5.01 -2.46
N SER A 204 -5.38 -5.76 -1.80
CA SER A 204 -6.53 -6.42 -2.44
C SER A 204 -7.66 -5.46 -2.82
N CYS A 205 -7.64 -4.21 -2.31
CA CYS A 205 -8.70 -3.24 -2.57
C CYS A 205 -8.74 -2.82 -4.06
N PRO A 206 -9.91 -2.80 -4.69
CA PRO A 206 -10.07 -2.25 -6.02
C PRO A 206 -9.62 -0.78 -6.09
N GLY A 207 -8.90 -0.40 -7.15
CA GLY A 207 -8.34 0.94 -7.31
C GLY A 207 -6.96 1.13 -6.68
N VAL A 208 -6.41 0.10 -6.04
CA VAL A 208 -5.05 0.08 -5.47
C VAL A 208 -4.11 -0.68 -6.40
N LEU A 209 -2.96 -0.08 -6.72
CA LEU A 209 -1.88 -0.70 -7.47
C LEU A 209 -1.07 -1.61 -6.53
N ALA A 210 -1.40 -2.89 -6.48
CA ALA A 210 -0.70 -3.86 -5.67
C ALA A 210 0.60 -4.35 -6.33
N VAL A 211 1.68 -4.39 -5.56
CA VAL A 211 3.02 -4.67 -6.06
C VAL A 211 3.59 -5.92 -5.41
N GLY A 212 3.89 -6.92 -6.23
CA GLY A 212 4.62 -8.12 -5.85
C GLY A 212 6.14 -7.90 -5.80
N GLY A 213 6.85 -8.86 -5.24
CA GLY A 213 8.29 -8.82 -5.06
C GLY A 213 9.05 -9.68 -6.08
N ILE A 214 10.20 -9.20 -6.56
CA ILE A 214 11.15 -9.96 -7.37
C ILE A 214 12.56 -9.88 -6.80
N GLU A 215 13.35 -10.91 -7.12
CA GLU A 215 14.77 -10.99 -6.87
C GLU A 215 15.60 -10.33 -8.00
N SER A 216 16.90 -10.21 -7.81
CA SER A 216 17.80 -9.60 -8.80
C SER A 216 17.90 -10.34 -10.12
N ASP A 217 17.58 -11.61 -10.16
CA ASP A 217 17.48 -12.45 -11.35
C ASP A 217 16.09 -12.46 -11.99
N LEU A 218 15.21 -11.55 -11.55
CA LEU A 218 13.83 -11.37 -11.98
C LEU A 218 12.88 -12.50 -11.58
N ARG A 219 13.31 -13.50 -10.81
CA ARG A 219 12.37 -14.50 -10.28
C ARG A 219 11.44 -13.85 -9.25
N PRO A 220 10.16 -14.28 -9.18
CA PRO A 220 9.30 -13.87 -8.08
C PRO A 220 9.95 -14.22 -6.75
N TRP A 221 10.00 -13.24 -5.83
CA TRP A 221 10.43 -13.52 -4.47
C TRP A 221 9.52 -14.58 -3.85
N GLU A 222 10.11 -15.58 -3.19
CA GLU A 222 9.37 -16.79 -2.77
C GLU A 222 8.14 -16.48 -1.92
N LYS A 223 8.23 -15.50 -1.01
CA LYS A 223 7.15 -15.14 -0.08
C LYS A 223 6.19 -14.07 -0.66
N THR A 224 6.44 -13.57 -1.89
CA THR A 224 5.48 -12.63 -2.49
C THR A 224 4.10 -13.27 -2.58
N GLN A 225 3.08 -12.49 -2.22
CA GLN A 225 1.69 -12.92 -2.32
C GLN A 225 1.35 -13.27 -3.76
N ARG A 226 0.63 -14.39 -3.96
CA ARG A 226 0.16 -14.88 -5.26
C ARG A 226 -1.34 -14.72 -5.33
N GLN A 227 -1.80 -13.62 -5.90
CA GLN A 227 -3.21 -13.24 -5.93
C GLN A 227 -3.57 -12.51 -7.23
N PRO A 228 -4.80 -12.64 -7.72
CA PRO A 228 -5.23 -12.02 -8.97
C PRO A 228 -5.26 -10.48 -8.93
N TYR A 229 -5.10 -9.87 -7.76
CA TYR A 229 -4.99 -8.41 -7.63
C TYR A 229 -3.56 -7.89 -7.80
N VAL A 230 -2.54 -8.73 -7.78
CA VAL A 230 -1.15 -8.31 -8.02
C VAL A 230 -1.04 -7.77 -9.44
N ALA A 231 -0.63 -6.50 -9.56
CA ALA A 231 -0.65 -5.81 -10.85
C ALA A 231 0.75 -5.67 -11.47
N LEU A 232 1.77 -5.45 -10.66
CA LEU A 232 3.16 -5.27 -11.07
C LEU A 232 4.11 -5.92 -10.08
N ALA A 233 5.38 -6.01 -10.47
CA ALA A 233 6.45 -6.43 -9.58
C ALA A 233 7.64 -5.47 -9.61
N ALA A 234 8.32 -5.38 -8.47
CA ALA A 234 9.54 -4.59 -8.28
C ALA A 234 10.47 -5.29 -7.27
N PRO A 235 11.74 -4.87 -7.15
CA PRO A 235 12.69 -5.46 -6.22
C PRO A 235 12.15 -5.56 -4.79
N ALA A 236 12.26 -6.74 -4.20
CA ALA A 236 11.88 -7.02 -2.81
C ALA A 236 13.08 -7.30 -1.90
N SER A 237 14.22 -7.65 -2.48
CA SER A 237 15.40 -8.13 -1.76
C SER A 237 16.70 -7.52 -2.28
N GLY A 238 17.76 -7.71 -1.54
CA GLY A 238 19.12 -7.50 -2.02
C GLY A 238 19.74 -6.16 -1.62
N SER A 239 19.18 -5.44 -0.66
CA SER A 239 19.80 -4.23 -0.14
C SER A 239 19.88 -4.23 1.39
N VAL A 240 20.73 -3.39 1.92
CA VAL A 240 20.62 -2.93 3.30
C VAL A 240 19.55 -1.84 3.36
N PHE A 241 19.00 -1.60 4.54
CA PHE A 241 18.01 -0.55 4.77
C PHE A 241 18.57 0.44 5.76
N VAL A 242 18.17 1.70 5.60
CA VAL A 242 18.49 2.77 6.52
C VAL A 242 17.26 3.07 7.36
N GLY A 243 17.37 2.84 8.65
CA GLY A 243 16.27 3.07 9.58
C GLY A 243 16.50 4.28 10.48
N ARG A 244 15.80 4.30 11.61
CA ARG A 244 15.88 5.36 12.60
C ARG A 244 17.33 5.60 13.07
N GLY A 245 17.67 6.87 13.25
CA GLY A 245 18.98 7.29 13.77
C GLY A 245 20.14 6.97 12.85
N ASP A 246 19.91 6.93 11.53
CA ASP A 246 20.95 6.64 10.52
C ASP A 246 21.61 5.26 10.71
N LYS A 247 20.85 4.28 11.24
CA LYS A 247 21.34 2.94 11.41
C LYS A 247 21.11 2.11 10.15
N ILE A 248 22.10 1.32 9.81
CA ILE A 248 22.06 0.40 8.67
C ILE A 248 21.64 -0.98 9.16
N TYR A 249 20.60 -1.51 8.57
CA TYR A 249 20.07 -2.85 8.88
C TYR A 249 20.17 -3.77 7.68
N ARG A 250 20.43 -5.06 7.94
CA ARG A 250 20.13 -6.10 6.96
C ARG A 250 18.68 -6.49 7.16
N SER A 251 17.81 -5.98 6.31
CA SER A 251 16.39 -6.25 6.42
C SER A 251 16.01 -7.58 5.78
N THR A 252 14.91 -8.12 6.27
CA THR A 252 14.16 -9.17 5.58
C THR A 252 13.56 -8.59 4.31
N PRO A 253 13.74 -9.24 3.14
CA PRO A 253 13.04 -8.85 1.91
C PRO A 253 11.53 -8.76 2.12
N GLY A 254 10.88 -7.87 1.36
CA GLY A 254 9.43 -7.72 1.47
C GLY A 254 8.82 -6.89 0.35
N THR A 255 7.56 -7.15 0.06
CA THR A 255 6.78 -6.39 -0.92
C THR A 255 6.56 -4.93 -0.51
N SER A 256 6.87 -4.57 0.75
CA SER A 256 6.95 -3.18 1.23
C SER A 256 7.97 -2.36 0.45
N ALA A 257 9.18 -2.93 0.24
CA ALA A 257 10.23 -2.33 -0.57
C ALA A 257 9.79 -2.16 -2.03
N SER A 258 9.15 -3.18 -2.59
CA SER A 258 8.62 -3.15 -3.95
C SER A 258 7.60 -2.03 -4.14
N ALA A 259 6.67 -1.85 -3.19
CA ALA A 259 5.68 -0.78 -3.21
C ALA A 259 6.32 0.61 -3.08
N ALA A 260 7.34 0.76 -2.24
CA ALA A 260 8.09 2.01 -2.11
C ALA A 260 8.78 2.41 -3.43
N LEU A 261 9.49 1.47 -4.07
CA LEU A 261 10.13 1.69 -5.35
C LEU A 261 9.13 2.05 -6.46
N VAL A 262 7.97 1.37 -6.51
CA VAL A 262 6.90 1.71 -7.46
C VAL A 262 6.26 3.06 -7.14
N SER A 263 6.11 3.43 -5.88
CA SER A 263 5.63 4.75 -5.49
C SER A 263 6.58 5.86 -5.96
N GLY A 264 7.88 5.65 -5.84
CA GLY A 264 8.90 6.53 -6.41
C GLY A 264 8.84 6.56 -7.94
N ALA A 265 8.63 5.42 -8.59
CA ALA A 265 8.46 5.35 -10.05
C ALA A 265 7.22 6.13 -10.53
N VAL A 266 6.09 6.01 -9.83
CA VAL A 266 4.89 6.84 -10.10
C VAL A 266 5.22 8.32 -9.95
N ALA A 267 5.99 8.71 -8.93
CA ALA A 267 6.39 10.10 -8.73
C ALA A 267 7.28 10.60 -9.89
N LEU A 268 8.19 9.79 -10.39
CA LEU A 268 9.02 10.11 -11.56
C LEU A 268 8.19 10.33 -12.82
N VAL A 269 7.23 9.43 -13.10
CA VAL A 269 6.33 9.54 -14.28
C VAL A 269 5.47 10.80 -14.17
N ARG A 270 4.91 11.08 -12.98
CA ARG A 270 4.09 12.28 -12.71
C ARG A 270 4.88 13.58 -12.84
N ALA A 271 6.12 13.60 -12.34
CA ALA A 271 6.99 14.78 -12.43
C ALA A 271 7.38 15.07 -13.89
N ARG A 272 7.62 14.04 -14.69
CA ARG A 272 7.92 14.17 -16.13
C ARG A 272 6.71 14.61 -16.93
N ASN A 273 5.51 14.13 -16.56
CA ASN A 273 4.27 14.32 -17.30
C ASN A 273 3.16 14.87 -16.36
N PRO A 274 3.23 16.15 -15.94
CA PRO A 274 2.34 16.69 -14.92
C PRO A 274 0.85 16.69 -15.30
N SER A 275 0.52 16.72 -16.58
CA SER A 275 -0.86 16.66 -17.09
C SER A 275 -1.39 15.22 -17.23
N MET A 276 -0.53 14.21 -17.12
CA MET A 276 -0.96 12.80 -17.23
C MET A 276 -1.78 12.40 -16.02
N SER A 277 -2.96 11.82 -16.24
CA SER A 277 -3.81 11.34 -15.14
C SER A 277 -3.18 10.16 -14.39
N GLY A 278 -3.55 9.99 -13.12
CA GLY A 278 -3.11 8.82 -12.34
C GLY A 278 -3.51 7.50 -12.99
N ARG A 279 -4.69 7.43 -13.61
CA ARG A 279 -5.14 6.25 -14.40
C ARG A 279 -4.20 5.96 -15.56
N THR A 280 -3.85 6.98 -16.32
CA THR A 280 -2.92 6.84 -17.45
C THR A 280 -1.52 6.45 -16.98
N VAL A 281 -1.06 6.99 -15.85
CA VAL A 281 0.23 6.59 -15.25
C VAL A 281 0.23 5.08 -14.95
N VAL A 282 -0.80 4.58 -14.27
CA VAL A 282 -0.91 3.14 -13.94
C VAL A 282 -1.01 2.31 -15.21
N GLN A 283 -1.87 2.68 -16.17
CA GLN A 283 -2.02 1.99 -17.46
C GLN A 283 -0.66 1.86 -18.16
N ARG A 284 0.12 2.93 -18.20
CA ARG A 284 1.45 2.92 -18.84
C ARG A 284 2.43 2.02 -18.10
N LEU A 285 2.43 2.05 -16.75
CA LEU A 285 3.28 1.15 -15.96
C LEU A 285 2.96 -0.32 -16.26
N LEU A 286 1.67 -0.68 -16.36
CA LEU A 286 1.23 -2.03 -16.71
C LEU A 286 1.63 -2.39 -18.16
N ALA A 287 1.27 -1.56 -19.11
CA ALA A 287 1.48 -1.84 -20.55
C ALA A 287 2.95 -1.88 -20.97
N THR A 288 3.82 -1.18 -20.25
CA THR A 288 5.28 -1.15 -20.55
C THR A 288 6.11 -2.06 -19.68
N ALA A 289 5.50 -2.79 -18.75
CA ALA A 289 6.19 -3.73 -17.86
C ALA A 289 6.96 -4.81 -18.65
N LEU A 290 7.95 -5.41 -18.01
CA LEU A 290 8.66 -6.58 -18.55
C LEU A 290 7.95 -7.85 -18.06
N PRO A 291 7.25 -8.58 -18.92
CA PRO A 291 6.67 -9.86 -18.54
C PRO A 291 7.73 -10.82 -17.99
N ILE A 292 7.45 -11.45 -16.87
CA ILE A 292 8.33 -12.42 -16.22
C ILE A 292 7.82 -13.84 -16.50
N ASN A 293 6.57 -14.09 -16.20
CA ASN A 293 5.92 -15.39 -16.32
C ASN A 293 4.78 -15.37 -17.37
N LYS A 294 4.23 -16.56 -17.63
CA LYS A 294 3.01 -16.72 -18.42
C LYS A 294 2.02 -17.59 -17.64
N PRO A 295 0.70 -17.35 -17.73
CA PRO A 295 0.05 -16.29 -18.53
C PRO A 295 0.35 -14.88 -18.01
N ILE A 296 -0.05 -13.83 -18.76
CA ILE A 296 0.05 -12.43 -18.35
C ILE A 296 -1.37 -11.87 -18.27
N PRO A 297 -1.77 -11.29 -17.11
CA PRO A 297 -1.02 -11.19 -15.85
C PRO A 297 -0.86 -12.53 -15.13
N ASP A 298 0.24 -12.70 -14.36
CA ASP A 298 0.40 -13.81 -13.43
C ASP A 298 0.15 -13.37 -11.97
N GLU A 299 -0.14 -14.32 -11.08
CA GLU A 299 -0.57 -13.99 -9.72
C GLU A 299 0.55 -13.47 -8.81
N ALA A 300 1.83 -13.64 -9.17
CA ALA A 300 2.98 -13.21 -8.35
C ALA A 300 3.56 -11.88 -8.81
N THR A 301 3.53 -11.62 -10.11
CA THR A 301 4.22 -10.48 -10.75
C THR A 301 3.29 -9.61 -11.61
N GLY A 302 2.03 -9.97 -11.72
CA GLY A 302 1.05 -9.26 -12.53
C GLY A 302 1.47 -9.14 -14.00
N TYR A 303 1.54 -7.94 -14.50
CA TYR A 303 2.01 -7.63 -15.87
C TYR A 303 3.54 -7.73 -16.02
N GLY A 304 4.27 -7.88 -14.90
CA GLY A 304 5.72 -8.07 -14.89
C GLY A 304 6.49 -7.01 -14.10
N ALA A 305 7.81 -6.99 -14.26
CA ALA A 305 8.68 -6.00 -13.63
C ALA A 305 8.51 -4.61 -14.28
N ILE A 306 8.46 -3.58 -13.45
CA ILE A 306 8.32 -2.21 -13.97
C ILE A 306 9.50 -1.80 -14.85
N ARG A 307 9.21 -0.96 -15.86
CA ARG A 307 10.20 -0.31 -16.71
C ARG A 307 9.98 1.19 -16.69
N ILE A 308 10.59 1.87 -15.74
CA ILE A 308 10.33 3.27 -15.42
C ILE A 308 10.53 4.18 -16.63
N ALA A 309 11.68 4.08 -17.31
CA ALA A 309 12.00 4.90 -18.49
C ALA A 309 10.95 4.76 -19.61
N ARG A 310 10.38 3.56 -19.81
CA ARG A 310 9.34 3.35 -20.83
C ARG A 310 8.01 3.99 -20.44
N ALA A 311 7.63 3.90 -19.18
CA ALA A 311 6.43 4.54 -18.71
C ALA A 311 6.51 6.07 -18.76
N MET A 312 7.71 6.66 -18.59
CA MET A 312 7.96 8.10 -18.60
C MET A 312 7.91 8.75 -19.97
N ASP A 313 8.16 8.01 -21.04
CA ASP A 313 8.30 8.55 -22.40
C ASP A 313 7.18 8.03 -23.33
N PRO A 314 6.01 8.73 -23.36
CA PRO A 314 4.89 8.31 -24.20
C PRO A 314 5.16 8.49 -25.71
N ALA A 315 6.06 9.38 -26.10
CA ALA A 315 6.40 9.58 -27.51
C ALA A 315 7.20 8.40 -28.06
N LYS A 316 8.16 7.89 -27.28
CA LYS A 316 8.99 6.76 -27.68
C LYS A 316 8.31 5.40 -27.47
N TYR A 317 7.45 5.30 -26.44
CA TYR A 317 6.75 4.09 -26.07
C TYR A 317 5.24 4.37 -25.97
N PRO A 318 4.55 4.50 -27.11
CA PRO A 318 3.11 4.75 -27.12
C PRO A 318 2.36 3.57 -26.50
N VAL A 319 1.32 3.88 -25.74
CA VAL A 319 0.39 2.90 -25.17
C VAL A 319 -1.00 3.25 -25.69
N PRO A 320 -1.74 2.30 -26.26
CA PRO A 320 -3.11 2.53 -26.72
C PRO A 320 -4.01 3.02 -25.57
N ASP A 321 -4.96 3.89 -25.87
CA ASP A 321 -5.90 4.44 -24.87
C ASP A 321 -6.79 3.34 -24.26
N ASP A 322 -7.07 2.29 -25.03
CA ASP A 322 -7.85 1.10 -24.63
C ASP A 322 -7.00 -0.03 -24.02
N ALA A 323 -5.71 0.20 -23.76
CA ALA A 323 -4.89 -0.79 -23.08
C ALA A 323 -5.47 -1.15 -21.70
N PRO A 324 -5.44 -2.42 -21.30
CA PRO A 324 -6.04 -2.88 -20.03
C PRO A 324 -5.53 -2.12 -18.82
N ASN A 325 -6.45 -1.78 -17.90
CA ASN A 325 -6.14 -1.17 -16.62
C ASN A 325 -6.92 -1.82 -15.46
N PRO A 326 -6.68 -3.11 -15.19
CA PRO A 326 -7.49 -3.89 -14.25
C PRO A 326 -7.55 -3.31 -12.84
N VAL A 327 -6.59 -2.47 -12.47
CA VAL A 327 -6.58 -1.76 -11.17
C VAL A 327 -7.81 -0.88 -11.04
N TYR A 328 -8.11 -0.09 -12.06
CA TYR A 328 -9.26 0.83 -12.06
C TYR A 328 -10.52 0.19 -12.64
N ASP A 329 -10.39 -0.76 -13.58
CA ASP A 329 -11.54 -1.48 -14.15
C ASP A 329 -12.32 -2.23 -13.07
N ARG A 330 -11.63 -2.88 -12.13
CA ARG A 330 -12.25 -3.53 -10.96
C ARG A 330 -12.99 -2.52 -10.06
N PHE A 331 -12.42 -1.34 -9.87
CA PHE A 331 -13.05 -0.27 -9.09
C PHE A 331 -14.32 0.24 -9.78
N ASP A 332 -14.24 0.53 -11.07
CA ASP A 332 -15.37 1.04 -11.85
C ASP A 332 -16.51 0.04 -11.95
N GLN A 333 -16.21 -1.26 -12.09
CA GLN A 333 -17.21 -2.34 -12.09
C GLN A 333 -18.00 -2.38 -10.77
N LEU A 334 -17.33 -2.24 -9.63
CA LEU A 334 -17.99 -2.20 -8.33
C LEU A 334 -18.86 -0.96 -8.16
N GLN A 335 -18.38 0.22 -8.59
CA GLN A 335 -19.16 1.46 -8.55
C GLN A 335 -20.39 1.37 -9.46
N GLY A 336 -20.26 0.80 -10.66
CA GLY A 336 -21.36 0.57 -11.59
C GLY A 336 -22.40 -0.41 -11.03
N ALA A 337 -21.96 -1.48 -10.38
CA ALA A 337 -22.87 -2.44 -9.73
C ALA A 337 -23.63 -1.79 -8.56
N ALA A 338 -22.97 -0.97 -7.76
CA ALA A 338 -23.61 -0.25 -6.65
C ALA A 338 -24.66 0.77 -7.16
N HIS A 339 -24.37 1.50 -8.23
CA HIS A 339 -25.34 2.42 -8.86
C HIS A 339 -26.57 1.67 -9.40
N ASN A 340 -26.37 0.55 -10.06
CA ASN A 340 -27.48 -0.26 -10.60
C ASN A 340 -28.33 -0.87 -9.48
N ALA A 341 -27.72 -1.29 -8.36
CA ALA A 341 -28.44 -1.80 -7.20
C ALA A 341 -29.31 -0.72 -6.51
N THR A 342 -28.82 0.52 -6.45
CA THR A 342 -29.59 1.66 -5.88
C THR A 342 -30.63 2.21 -6.86
N ALA A 343 -30.44 2.05 -8.17
CA ALA A 343 -31.39 2.50 -9.20
C ALA A 343 -32.50 1.47 -9.49
N ALA A 344 -32.39 0.23 -9.00
CA ALA A 344 -33.46 -0.75 -9.07
C ALA A 344 -34.68 -0.19 -8.30
N PRO A 345 -35.90 -0.09 -8.91
CA PRO A 345 -37.08 0.35 -8.19
C PRO A 345 -37.24 -0.52 -6.96
N ALA A 346 -37.42 0.08 -5.80
CA ALA A 346 -37.82 -0.65 -4.61
C ALA A 346 -38.96 -1.57 -5.01
N ALA A 347 -38.75 -2.88 -4.95
CA ALA A 347 -39.81 -3.83 -5.24
C ALA A 347 -41.00 -3.43 -4.38
N GLN A 348 -42.07 -2.96 -5.01
CA GLN A 348 -43.31 -2.70 -4.30
C GLN A 348 -43.66 -4.00 -3.61
N THR A 349 -43.43 -4.09 -2.33
CA THR A 349 -43.99 -5.10 -1.49
C THR A 349 -45.49 -4.89 -1.56
N THR A 350 -46.14 -5.57 -2.51
CA THR A 350 -47.58 -5.79 -2.43
C THR A 350 -47.79 -6.52 -1.11
N HIS A 351 -48.31 -5.83 -0.15
CA HIS A 351 -48.85 -6.42 1.05
C HIS A 351 -49.97 -7.36 0.60
N ALA A 352 -49.59 -8.61 0.27
CA ALA A 352 -50.56 -9.69 0.28
C ALA A 352 -50.88 -9.92 1.76
N ASP A 353 -52.08 -9.55 2.09
CA ASP A 353 -52.74 -9.82 3.36
C ASP A 353 -52.63 -11.32 3.65
N ARG A 354 -51.58 -11.75 4.36
CA ARG A 354 -51.45 -13.09 4.91
C ARG A 354 -52.05 -13.07 6.30
N SER A 355 -53.37 -13.23 6.29
CA SER A 355 -54.07 -13.72 7.49
C SER A 355 -53.43 -15.03 7.97
N GLY A 356 -52.90 -14.96 9.18
CA GLY A 356 -52.67 -16.03 10.16
C GLY A 356 -52.26 -17.41 9.66
N SER A 357 -50.97 -17.73 9.74
CA SER A 357 -50.56 -19.09 10.10
C SER A 357 -49.52 -18.97 11.25
N GLY A 358 -50.04 -18.89 12.44
CA GLY A 358 -49.26 -19.10 13.65
C GLY A 358 -48.68 -20.52 13.61
N ILE A 359 -47.37 -20.61 13.91
CA ILE A 359 -46.68 -21.90 14.09
C ILE A 359 -47.51 -22.69 15.12
N SER A 360 -47.98 -23.90 14.77
CA SER A 360 -48.84 -24.70 15.61
C SER A 360 -48.14 -25.01 16.96
N PRO A 361 -48.87 -25.08 18.04
CA PRO A 361 -48.30 -25.42 19.37
C PRO A 361 -47.49 -26.73 19.39
N ALA A 362 -47.77 -27.64 18.45
CA ALA A 362 -47.06 -28.90 18.25
C ALA A 362 -45.58 -28.69 17.86
N VAL A 363 -45.27 -27.64 17.11
CA VAL A 363 -43.86 -27.32 16.70
C VAL A 363 -43.09 -26.82 17.90
N TYR A 364 -43.69 -26.01 18.76
CA TYR A 364 -43.02 -25.56 20.01
C TYR A 364 -42.79 -26.74 20.98
N ALA A 365 -43.71 -27.69 21.05
CA ALA A 365 -43.53 -28.88 21.86
C ALA A 365 -42.40 -29.77 21.38
N ALA A 366 -42.23 -29.90 20.03
CA ALA A 366 -41.15 -30.68 19.42
C ALA A 366 -39.77 -30.04 19.69
N ILE A 367 -39.65 -28.72 19.60
CA ILE A 367 -38.37 -27.99 19.86
C ILE A 367 -38.00 -28.10 21.35
N ALA A 368 -38.96 -27.97 22.25
CA ALA A 368 -38.75 -28.13 23.70
C ALA A 368 -38.30 -29.55 24.08
N GLY A 369 -38.87 -30.57 23.42
CA GLY A 369 -38.52 -31.98 23.65
C GLY A 369 -37.04 -32.29 23.25
N VAL A 370 -36.58 -31.77 22.10
CA VAL A 370 -35.20 -31.97 21.63
C VAL A 370 -34.22 -31.28 22.57
N ALA A 371 -34.51 -30.06 23.03
CA ALA A 371 -33.66 -29.34 23.97
C ALA A 371 -33.51 -30.08 25.32
N ALA A 372 -34.60 -30.68 25.84
CA ALA A 372 -34.59 -31.44 27.10
C ALA A 372 -33.73 -32.72 26.96
N LEU A 373 -33.77 -33.42 25.82
CA LEU A 373 -32.94 -34.59 25.57
C LEU A 373 -31.46 -34.28 25.50
N ILE A 374 -31.09 -33.16 24.87
CA ILE A 374 -29.67 -32.71 24.80
C ILE A 374 -29.14 -32.37 26.16
N ILE A 375 -29.90 -31.64 27.00
CA ILE A 375 -29.50 -31.28 28.34
C ILE A 375 -29.35 -32.52 29.24
N SER A 376 -30.27 -33.48 29.12
CA SER A 376 -30.22 -34.74 29.87
C SER A 376 -29.00 -35.58 29.49
N GLY A 377 -28.66 -35.65 28.18
CA GLY A 377 -27.46 -36.31 27.66
C GLY A 377 -26.16 -35.70 28.19
N LEU A 378 -26.06 -34.37 28.24
CA LEU A 378 -24.89 -33.63 28.75
C LEU A 378 -24.74 -33.84 30.29
N VAL A 379 -25.81 -33.87 31.04
CA VAL A 379 -25.75 -34.15 32.49
C VAL A 379 -25.32 -35.59 32.80
N LEU A 380 -25.75 -36.56 31.99
CA LEU A 380 -25.31 -37.96 32.13
C LEU A 380 -23.83 -38.14 31.76
N LEU A 381 -23.33 -37.49 30.74
CA LEU A 381 -21.93 -37.47 30.38
C LEU A 381 -21.09 -36.83 31.51
N TRP A 382 -21.52 -35.70 32.05
CA TRP A 382 -20.82 -35.02 33.14
C TRP A 382 -20.75 -35.84 34.42
N ARG A 383 -21.82 -36.59 34.75
CA ARG A 383 -21.82 -37.51 35.90
C ARG A 383 -20.88 -38.71 35.69
N ARG A 384 -20.75 -39.27 34.46
CA ARG A 384 -19.82 -40.35 34.15
C ARG A 384 -18.35 -39.95 34.25
N THR A 385 -18.00 -38.72 33.89
CA THR A 385 -16.62 -38.21 33.97
C THR A 385 -16.16 -37.91 35.40
N ARG A 386 -17.08 -37.71 36.35
CA ARG A 386 -16.76 -37.45 37.77
C ARG A 386 -16.54 -38.70 38.63
N HIS A 387 -16.96 -39.88 38.19
CA HIS A 387 -16.85 -41.13 38.94
C HIS A 387 -15.69 -42.06 38.53
N GLY A 388 -14.80 -41.59 37.68
CA GLY A 388 -13.67 -42.37 37.17
C GLY A 388 -12.29 -41.82 37.49
N ARG A 389 -12.02 -41.46 38.75
CA ARG A 389 -10.63 -41.31 39.24
C ARG A 389 -10.38 -42.31 40.35
N PRO A 390 -9.61 -43.37 40.15
CA PRO A 390 -9.04 -44.14 41.26
C PRO A 390 -7.91 -43.34 41.90
N VAL A 391 -7.93 -43.30 43.21
CA VAL A 391 -6.81 -42.87 44.06
C VAL A 391 -5.73 -43.94 43.96
N GLY A 392 -4.53 -43.54 43.60
CA GLY A 392 -3.33 -44.31 43.59
C GLY A 392 -2.14 -43.38 43.40
#